data_ffc88d6dccb99f8cf6bb3f942f3a4aef
#
_entry.id   ffc88d6dccb99f8cf6bb3f942f3a4aef
#
_cell.length_a   1.000
_cell.length_b   1.000
_cell.length_c   1.000
_cell.angle_alpha   90.00
_cell.angle_beta   90.00
_cell.angle_gamma   90.00
#
_symmetry.space_group_name_H-M   'P 1'
#
loop_
_entity.id
_entity.type
_entity.pdbx_description
1 polymer ?
#
loop_
_entity_poly.entity_id
_entity_poly.type
_entity_poly.pdbx_seq_one_letter_code
_entity_poly.pdbx_strand_id
1 'polypeptide(L)'
;MKRALITSVFSLLVCAASFAQAIKGDWMGNLDLMGQKLPLVFHLNEGSGDCTMDSPNQGAKGVAAKIVKNSDSAIEIEVTMIGAKYAGELKDGKIVGKFTQSGMSFDLDLTPGVVERKRPQTPQQPFPYKTEELSFTNDKDGAVLSGTLVTPANAKNAPLVVFVTGSGAQNRDEEIFEHKPFAVIADRLAKSGIASFRYDDRGVGKSGGKRDDLTTDDFRQDALCAVKMLRAKGVAKKIGIIGHSEGGLIAYMVAGEQPKDVNFIISLAGPALDGEKVMTLQINKTVDFALKKVTETTGMAVTDEMKQTAYSASRADVDKQLAS
;
A
#
# COMPACT_ATOMS: atom_id res chain seq x y z
N MET A 1 -21.57 -88.58 -7.27
CA MET A 1 -22.23 -87.31 -7.49
C MET A 1 -21.29 -86.19 -7.01
N LYS A 2 -20.51 -85.57 -7.90
CA LYS A 2 -19.58 -84.51 -7.53
C LYS A 2 -20.16 -83.22 -8.12
N ARG A 3 -20.52 -82.30 -7.24
CA ARG A 3 -20.96 -80.96 -7.62
C ARG A 3 -19.72 -80.06 -7.81
N ALA A 4 -19.52 -79.59 -9.01
CA ALA A 4 -18.51 -78.57 -9.34
C ALA A 4 -19.05 -77.20 -8.98
N LEU A 5 -18.31 -76.49 -8.12
CA LEU A 5 -18.58 -75.07 -7.77
C LEU A 5 -17.83 -74.19 -8.77
N ILE A 6 -18.54 -73.49 -9.61
CA ILE A 6 -17.98 -72.46 -10.49
C ILE A 6 -17.95 -71.14 -9.72
N THR A 7 -16.77 -70.71 -9.34
CA THR A 7 -16.56 -69.41 -8.73
C THR A 7 -16.30 -68.35 -9.80
N SER A 8 -17.28 -67.54 -10.05
CA SER A 8 -17.18 -66.42 -11.00
C SER A 8 -16.48 -65.24 -10.34
N VAL A 9 -15.24 -64.95 -10.69
CA VAL A 9 -14.50 -63.76 -10.25
C VAL A 9 -14.94 -62.58 -11.11
N PHE A 10 -15.77 -61.72 -10.50
CA PHE A 10 -16.16 -60.43 -11.10
C PHE A 10 -15.06 -59.44 -10.79
N SER A 11 -14.16 -59.20 -11.77
CA SER A 11 -13.17 -58.12 -11.67
C SER A 11 -13.88 -56.76 -11.83
N LEU A 12 -14.12 -56.06 -10.73
CA LEU A 12 -14.52 -54.65 -10.75
C LEU A 12 -13.31 -53.83 -11.24
N LEU A 13 -13.35 -53.40 -12.50
CA LEU A 13 -12.52 -52.31 -13.00
C LEU A 13 -13.08 -51.01 -12.39
N VAL A 14 -12.49 -50.56 -11.29
CA VAL A 14 -12.72 -49.22 -10.81
C VAL A 14 -11.94 -48.28 -11.76
N CYS A 15 -12.62 -47.74 -12.76
CA CYS A 15 -12.14 -46.58 -13.49
C CYS A 15 -12.13 -45.41 -12.47
N ALA A 16 -10.97 -45.15 -11.87
CA ALA A 16 -10.75 -43.88 -11.19
C ALA A 16 -10.82 -42.79 -12.28
N ALA A 17 -11.98 -42.16 -12.44
CA ALA A 17 -12.09 -40.92 -13.14
C ALA A 17 -11.31 -39.90 -12.32
N SER A 18 -10.05 -39.68 -12.69
CA SER A 18 -9.28 -38.54 -12.20
C SER A 18 -10.00 -37.30 -12.72
N PHE A 19 -10.81 -36.69 -11.87
CA PHE A 19 -11.27 -35.34 -12.15
C PHE A 19 -10.03 -34.47 -12.23
N ALA A 20 -9.71 -33.98 -13.41
CA ALA A 20 -8.63 -33.04 -13.62
C ALA A 20 -8.84 -31.86 -12.67
N GLN A 21 -7.97 -31.75 -11.66
CA GLN A 21 -8.09 -30.70 -10.67
C GLN A 21 -7.43 -29.44 -11.21
N ALA A 22 -8.23 -28.38 -11.43
CA ALA A 22 -7.73 -27.10 -11.87
C ALA A 22 -6.59 -26.58 -10.96
N ILE A 23 -5.63 -25.87 -11.55
CA ILE A 23 -4.53 -25.22 -10.81
C ILE A 23 -5.13 -24.16 -9.89
N LYS A 24 -4.77 -24.16 -8.60
CA LYS A 24 -5.33 -23.30 -7.56
C LYS A 24 -4.29 -22.87 -6.54
N GLY A 25 -4.67 -21.92 -5.68
CA GLY A 25 -3.82 -21.40 -4.62
C GLY A 25 -2.92 -20.27 -5.10
N ASP A 26 -1.92 -19.97 -4.30
CA ASP A 26 -1.00 -18.87 -4.54
C ASP A 26 0.24 -19.34 -5.30
N TRP A 27 0.62 -18.60 -6.32
CA TRP A 27 1.75 -18.91 -7.19
C TRP A 27 2.62 -17.68 -7.38
N MET A 28 3.93 -17.80 -7.12
CA MET A 28 4.87 -16.68 -7.21
C MET A 28 6.03 -16.97 -8.16
N GLY A 29 6.51 -15.93 -8.83
CA GLY A 29 7.70 -15.97 -9.67
C GLY A 29 8.39 -14.62 -9.76
N ASN A 30 9.59 -14.60 -10.34
CA ASN A 30 10.35 -13.38 -10.57
C ASN A 30 10.49 -13.11 -12.05
N LEU A 31 9.85 -12.04 -12.51
CA LEU A 31 10.04 -11.52 -13.87
C LEU A 31 11.40 -10.84 -13.95
N ASP A 32 12.24 -11.24 -14.89
CA ASP A 32 13.55 -10.60 -15.12
C ASP A 32 13.40 -9.48 -16.15
N LEU A 33 13.57 -8.24 -15.71
CA LEU A 33 13.56 -7.04 -16.53
C LEU A 33 15.00 -6.51 -16.65
N MET A 34 15.77 -7.02 -17.59
CA MET A 34 17.17 -6.62 -17.83
C MET A 34 18.05 -6.69 -16.57
N GLY A 35 17.97 -7.82 -15.84
CA GLY A 35 18.72 -8.05 -14.62
C GLY A 35 18.06 -7.55 -13.34
N GLN A 36 16.95 -6.82 -13.44
CA GLN A 36 16.14 -6.43 -12.28
C GLN A 36 15.00 -7.43 -12.09
N LYS A 37 14.97 -8.11 -10.96
CA LYS A 37 13.92 -9.07 -10.63
C LYS A 37 12.70 -8.38 -10.07
N LEU A 38 11.56 -8.56 -10.74
CA LEU A 38 10.26 -8.09 -10.31
C LEU A 38 9.41 -9.30 -9.87
N PRO A 39 9.17 -9.48 -8.56
CA PRO A 39 8.32 -10.55 -8.07
C PRO A 39 6.86 -10.28 -8.42
N LEU A 40 6.19 -11.31 -8.94
CA LEU A 40 4.75 -11.35 -9.19
C LEU A 40 4.14 -12.51 -8.41
N VAL A 41 2.91 -12.33 -7.91
CA VAL A 41 2.13 -13.37 -7.24
C VAL A 41 0.75 -13.42 -7.89
N PHE A 42 0.29 -14.61 -8.24
CA PHE A 42 -1.06 -14.85 -8.70
C PHE A 42 -1.84 -15.62 -7.63
N HIS A 43 -2.98 -15.09 -7.22
CA HIS A 43 -3.89 -15.70 -6.26
C HIS A 43 -5.06 -16.33 -7.02
N LEU A 44 -5.01 -17.65 -7.22
CA LEU A 44 -5.97 -18.41 -8.01
C LEU A 44 -7.07 -18.94 -7.09
N ASN A 45 -8.23 -18.28 -7.07
CA ASN A 45 -9.35 -18.65 -6.23
C ASN A 45 -10.10 -19.88 -6.80
N GLU A 46 -10.61 -20.73 -5.92
CA GLU A 46 -11.39 -21.90 -6.32
C GLU A 46 -12.73 -21.47 -6.96
N GLY A 47 -12.98 -21.93 -8.19
CA GLY A 47 -14.31 -21.99 -8.78
C GLY A 47 -14.87 -20.72 -9.41
N SER A 48 -14.21 -19.57 -9.34
CA SER A 48 -14.79 -18.29 -9.81
C SER A 48 -14.34 -17.84 -11.21
N GLY A 49 -13.26 -18.39 -11.75
CA GLY A 49 -12.63 -17.84 -12.96
C GLY A 49 -11.95 -16.49 -12.75
N ASP A 50 -12.08 -15.90 -11.56
CA ASP A 50 -11.44 -14.66 -11.16
C ASP A 50 -10.20 -14.96 -10.33
N CYS A 51 -9.16 -14.17 -10.53
CA CYS A 51 -7.93 -14.21 -9.74
C CYS A 51 -7.43 -12.80 -9.51
N THR A 52 -6.42 -12.66 -8.68
CA THR A 52 -5.73 -11.38 -8.50
C THR A 52 -4.23 -11.55 -8.70
N MET A 53 -3.57 -10.47 -9.06
CA MET A 53 -2.13 -10.41 -9.18
C MET A 53 -1.58 -9.35 -8.24
N ASP A 54 -0.52 -9.71 -7.52
CA ASP A 54 0.29 -8.76 -6.76
C ASP A 54 1.61 -8.50 -7.48
N SER A 55 2.08 -7.26 -7.46
CA SER A 55 3.45 -6.89 -7.80
C SER A 55 4.07 -6.17 -6.59
N PRO A 56 4.62 -6.93 -5.64
CA PRO A 56 5.04 -6.36 -4.36
C PRO A 56 6.07 -5.23 -4.49
N ASN A 57 7.04 -5.32 -5.41
CA ASN A 57 8.06 -4.29 -5.59
C ASN A 57 7.51 -2.99 -6.20
N GLN A 58 6.32 -3.04 -6.80
CA GLN A 58 5.61 -1.87 -7.34
C GLN A 58 4.49 -1.40 -6.42
N GLY A 59 4.31 -2.03 -5.24
CA GLY A 59 3.23 -1.70 -4.31
C GLY A 59 1.84 -2.08 -4.79
N ALA A 60 1.72 -2.79 -5.91
CA ALA A 60 0.45 -3.25 -6.45
C ALA A 60 -0.01 -4.52 -5.72
N LYS A 61 -1.23 -4.50 -5.21
CA LYS A 61 -1.84 -5.63 -4.49
C LYS A 61 -3.29 -5.81 -4.93
N GLY A 62 -3.68 -7.07 -5.14
CA GLY A 62 -5.05 -7.41 -5.50
C GLY A 62 -5.48 -6.88 -6.87
N VAL A 63 -4.53 -6.72 -7.82
CA VAL A 63 -4.85 -6.28 -9.18
C VAL A 63 -5.76 -7.32 -9.82
N ALA A 64 -6.96 -6.91 -10.23
CA ALA A 64 -7.95 -7.80 -10.80
C ALA A 64 -7.41 -8.48 -12.08
N ALA A 65 -7.55 -9.80 -12.13
CA ALA A 65 -7.15 -10.63 -13.24
C ALA A 65 -8.24 -11.67 -13.53
N LYS A 66 -8.21 -12.25 -14.73
CA LYS A 66 -9.18 -13.24 -15.18
C LYS A 66 -8.46 -14.50 -15.63
N ILE A 67 -8.92 -15.63 -15.14
CA ILE A 67 -8.48 -16.93 -15.66
C ILE A 67 -9.22 -17.21 -16.96
N VAL A 68 -8.49 -17.25 -18.08
CA VAL A 68 -9.04 -17.55 -19.42
C VAL A 68 -9.10 -19.05 -19.65
N LYS A 69 -8.10 -19.77 -19.14
CA LYS A 69 -8.01 -21.23 -19.20
C LYS A 69 -7.39 -21.76 -17.93
N ASN A 70 -7.95 -22.85 -17.40
CA ASN A 70 -7.37 -23.57 -16.27
C ASN A 70 -7.69 -25.05 -16.37
N SER A 71 -6.67 -25.86 -16.39
CA SER A 71 -6.72 -27.31 -16.42
C SER A 71 -5.78 -27.90 -15.36
N ASP A 72 -5.66 -29.22 -15.32
CA ASP A 72 -4.68 -29.93 -14.47
C ASP A 72 -3.23 -29.72 -14.91
N SER A 73 -2.99 -29.25 -16.12
CA SER A 73 -1.67 -29.13 -16.74
C SER A 73 -1.33 -27.76 -17.30
N ALA A 74 -2.29 -26.83 -17.43
CA ALA A 74 -2.03 -25.53 -18.04
C ALA A 74 -2.97 -24.45 -17.53
N ILE A 75 -2.45 -23.21 -17.48
CA ILE A 75 -3.20 -22.02 -17.09
C ILE A 75 -2.93 -20.85 -18.02
N GLU A 76 -3.96 -20.07 -18.30
CA GLU A 76 -3.87 -18.78 -18.99
C GLU A 76 -4.62 -17.72 -18.19
N ILE A 77 -3.97 -16.57 -17.94
CA ILE A 77 -4.48 -15.45 -17.13
C ILE A 77 -4.34 -14.16 -17.92
N GLU A 78 -5.35 -13.31 -17.86
CA GLU A 78 -5.32 -11.95 -18.39
C GLU A 78 -5.40 -10.92 -17.25
N VAL A 79 -4.51 -9.92 -17.27
CA VAL A 79 -4.52 -8.76 -16.36
C VAL A 79 -4.85 -7.52 -17.19
N THR A 80 -6.16 -7.31 -17.41
CA THR A 80 -6.66 -6.33 -18.38
C THR A 80 -6.21 -4.91 -18.09
N MET A 81 -6.16 -4.52 -16.80
CA MET A 81 -5.80 -3.17 -16.38
C MET A 81 -4.41 -2.72 -16.87
N ILE A 82 -3.48 -3.66 -17.01
CA ILE A 82 -2.10 -3.39 -17.48
C ILE A 82 -1.82 -3.99 -18.87
N GLY A 83 -2.84 -4.52 -19.55
CA GLY A 83 -2.69 -5.13 -20.87
C GLY A 83 -1.74 -6.33 -20.88
N ALA A 84 -1.68 -7.10 -19.78
CA ALA A 84 -0.76 -8.21 -19.64
C ALA A 84 -1.48 -9.56 -19.70
N LYS A 85 -0.72 -10.60 -20.10
CA LYS A 85 -1.17 -11.99 -20.14
C LYS A 85 -0.08 -12.89 -19.56
N TYR A 86 -0.49 -13.94 -18.88
CA TYR A 86 0.36 -15.04 -18.47
C TYR A 86 -0.15 -16.34 -19.05
N ALA A 87 0.73 -17.18 -19.56
CA ALA A 87 0.41 -18.52 -20.01
C ALA A 87 1.51 -19.50 -19.59
N GLY A 88 1.14 -20.63 -19.00
CA GLY A 88 2.11 -21.61 -18.52
C GLY A 88 1.54 -23.01 -18.35
N GLU A 89 2.46 -23.98 -18.28
CA GLU A 89 2.19 -25.41 -18.10
C GLU A 89 2.73 -25.89 -16.76
N LEU A 90 1.94 -26.68 -16.05
CA LEU A 90 2.36 -27.31 -14.80
C LEU A 90 3.30 -28.48 -15.07
N LYS A 91 4.54 -28.37 -14.61
CA LYS A 91 5.59 -29.39 -14.75
C LYS A 91 6.34 -29.51 -13.44
N ASP A 92 6.40 -30.70 -12.88
CA ASP A 92 7.14 -31.02 -11.64
C ASP A 92 6.82 -30.07 -10.46
N GLY A 93 5.53 -29.67 -10.31
CA GLY A 93 5.08 -28.80 -9.25
C GLY A 93 5.39 -27.31 -9.45
N LYS A 94 5.83 -26.89 -10.65
CA LYS A 94 6.04 -25.51 -11.07
C LYS A 94 5.19 -25.23 -12.31
N ILE A 95 4.77 -23.99 -12.49
CA ILE A 95 4.18 -23.55 -13.74
C ILE A 95 5.27 -22.88 -14.55
N VAL A 96 5.71 -23.53 -15.61
CA VAL A 96 6.70 -23.01 -16.56
C VAL A 96 5.97 -22.19 -17.61
N GLY A 97 6.25 -20.89 -17.71
CA GLY A 97 5.42 -20.03 -18.54
C GLY A 97 6.06 -18.71 -18.96
N LYS A 98 5.21 -17.91 -19.61
CA LYS A 98 5.59 -16.59 -20.11
C LYS A 98 4.60 -15.53 -19.70
N PHE A 99 5.14 -14.38 -19.32
CA PHE A 99 4.41 -13.15 -19.07
C PHE A 99 4.60 -12.22 -20.27
N THR A 100 3.51 -11.78 -20.86
CA THR A 100 3.52 -10.92 -22.06
C THR A 100 2.84 -9.60 -21.73
N GLN A 101 3.50 -8.48 -22.01
CA GLN A 101 2.96 -7.13 -21.82
C GLN A 101 3.49 -6.20 -22.93
N SER A 102 2.63 -5.36 -23.50
CA SER A 102 3.00 -4.39 -24.54
C SER A 102 3.77 -5.00 -25.72
N GLY A 103 3.40 -6.22 -26.12
CA GLY A 103 4.05 -6.96 -27.21
C GLY A 103 5.40 -7.62 -26.87
N MET A 104 5.91 -7.41 -25.68
CA MET A 104 7.13 -8.08 -25.18
C MET A 104 6.75 -9.31 -24.36
N SER A 105 7.54 -10.38 -24.47
CA SER A 105 7.33 -11.63 -23.76
C SER A 105 8.56 -11.98 -22.93
N PHE A 106 8.34 -12.32 -21.67
CA PHE A 106 9.36 -12.64 -20.69
C PHE A 106 9.10 -14.03 -20.12
N ASP A 107 10.15 -14.77 -19.84
CA ASP A 107 10.03 -16.04 -19.12
C ASP A 107 9.64 -15.76 -17.66
N LEU A 108 8.62 -16.47 -17.18
CA LEU A 108 8.15 -16.37 -15.81
C LEU A 108 7.69 -17.73 -15.31
N ASP A 109 8.56 -18.41 -14.59
CA ASP A 109 8.22 -19.65 -13.92
C ASP A 109 7.63 -19.34 -12.56
N LEU A 110 6.51 -19.99 -12.24
CA LEU A 110 5.83 -19.82 -10.96
C LEU A 110 6.03 -21.06 -10.10
N THR A 111 6.25 -20.84 -8.81
CA THR A 111 6.27 -21.86 -7.76
C THR A 111 5.14 -21.60 -6.78
N PRO A 112 4.60 -22.63 -6.11
CA PRO A 112 3.59 -22.43 -5.06
C PRO A 112 4.11 -21.53 -3.95
N GLY A 113 3.28 -20.57 -3.51
CA GLY A 113 3.58 -19.67 -2.41
C GLY A 113 3.34 -18.20 -2.73
N VAL A 114 3.67 -17.37 -1.76
CA VAL A 114 3.60 -15.90 -1.81
C VAL A 114 4.96 -15.29 -1.51
N VAL A 115 5.15 -14.05 -1.92
CA VAL A 115 6.33 -13.27 -1.53
C VAL A 115 6.11 -12.78 -0.10
N GLU A 116 6.73 -13.44 0.88
CA GLU A 116 6.68 -12.99 2.26
C GLU A 116 7.69 -11.85 2.47
N ARG A 117 7.19 -10.66 2.75
CA ARG A 117 8.01 -9.51 3.11
C ARG A 117 8.14 -9.42 4.62
N LYS A 118 9.32 -9.74 5.12
CA LYS A 118 9.61 -9.56 6.55
C LYS A 118 9.71 -8.06 6.85
N ARG A 119 8.93 -7.61 7.84
CA ARG A 119 8.96 -6.25 8.38
C ARG A 119 9.31 -6.29 9.87
N PRO A 120 10.57 -6.60 10.23
CA PRO A 120 10.96 -6.85 11.62
C PRO A 120 10.82 -5.62 12.52
N GLN A 121 10.72 -4.42 11.95
CA GLN A 121 10.50 -3.17 12.69
C GLN A 121 9.05 -2.99 13.14
N THR A 122 8.08 -3.63 12.45
CA THR A 122 6.66 -3.48 12.78
C THR A 122 6.38 -4.03 14.18
N PRO A 123 5.85 -3.21 15.09
CA PRO A 123 5.59 -3.63 16.47
C PRO A 123 4.64 -4.81 16.53
N GLN A 124 4.97 -5.80 17.36
CA GLN A 124 4.17 -7.00 17.59
C GLN A 124 3.59 -7.03 18.99
N GLN A 125 2.39 -7.58 19.14
CA GLN A 125 1.79 -7.83 20.46
C GLN A 125 2.49 -8.99 21.19
N PRO A 126 2.49 -8.99 22.54
CA PRO A 126 1.88 -7.99 23.43
C PRO A 126 2.73 -6.72 23.54
N PHE A 127 2.07 -5.55 23.53
CA PHE A 127 2.75 -4.27 23.68
C PHE A 127 3.04 -3.97 25.16
N PRO A 128 4.20 -3.33 25.48
CA PRO A 128 4.52 -2.89 26.84
C PRO A 128 3.85 -1.55 27.22
N TYR A 129 2.81 -1.14 26.49
CA TYR A 129 2.04 0.10 26.66
C TYR A 129 0.56 -0.16 26.37
N LYS A 130 -0.31 0.80 26.72
CA LYS A 130 -1.75 0.70 26.45
C LYS A 130 -2.10 1.27 25.09
N THR A 131 -3.07 0.64 24.42
CA THR A 131 -3.68 1.14 23.19
C THR A 131 -5.18 1.29 23.39
N GLU A 132 -5.75 2.40 22.91
CA GLU A 132 -7.18 2.70 22.98
C GLU A 132 -7.65 3.22 21.64
N GLU A 133 -8.72 2.67 21.09
CA GLU A 133 -9.37 3.21 19.90
C GLU A 133 -10.23 4.41 20.32
N LEU A 134 -10.03 5.53 19.66
CA LEU A 134 -10.79 6.75 19.85
C LEU A 134 -11.36 7.22 18.51
N SER A 135 -12.50 7.89 18.58
CA SER A 135 -13.07 8.61 17.44
C SER A 135 -13.27 10.06 17.79
N PHE A 136 -13.22 10.93 16.80
CA PHE A 136 -13.53 12.34 16.91
C PHE A 136 -14.32 12.79 15.69
N THR A 137 -15.04 13.88 15.85
CA THR A 137 -15.87 14.44 14.77
C THR A 137 -15.24 15.74 14.28
N ASN A 138 -15.11 15.87 12.97
CA ASN A 138 -14.79 17.14 12.35
C ASN A 138 -15.99 18.10 12.53
N ASP A 139 -15.76 19.24 13.13
CA ASP A 139 -16.80 20.21 13.48
C ASP A 139 -17.31 21.02 12.28
N LYS A 140 -16.62 20.98 11.13
CA LYS A 140 -16.96 21.68 9.89
C LYS A 140 -18.01 20.91 9.07
N ASP A 141 -17.87 19.58 8.95
CA ASP A 141 -18.66 18.76 8.03
C ASP A 141 -19.26 17.50 8.66
N GLY A 142 -18.98 17.23 9.94
CA GLY A 142 -19.52 16.10 10.68
C GLY A 142 -18.84 14.75 10.38
N ALA A 143 -17.74 14.73 9.61
CA ALA A 143 -16.98 13.51 9.38
C ALA A 143 -16.46 12.92 10.69
N VAL A 144 -16.68 11.61 10.89
CA VAL A 144 -16.21 10.90 12.09
C VAL A 144 -14.93 10.15 11.73
N LEU A 145 -13.82 10.55 12.36
CA LEU A 145 -12.52 9.94 12.15
C LEU A 145 -12.15 9.04 13.34
N SER A 146 -11.42 7.97 13.04
CA SER A 146 -11.03 6.94 14.00
C SER A 146 -9.51 6.84 14.10
N GLY A 147 -9.00 6.67 15.32
CA GLY A 147 -7.57 6.56 15.56
C GLY A 147 -7.23 5.72 16.78
N THR A 148 -5.95 5.48 16.95
CA THR A 148 -5.38 4.72 18.07
C THR A 148 -4.57 5.67 18.96
N LEU A 149 -5.00 5.81 20.21
CA LEU A 149 -4.22 6.43 21.27
C LEU A 149 -3.29 5.39 21.89
N VAL A 150 -2.01 5.70 21.93
CA VAL A 150 -0.97 4.90 22.60
C VAL A 150 -0.52 5.65 23.85
N THR A 151 -0.62 4.98 25.00
CA THR A 151 -0.23 5.55 26.29
C THR A 151 0.87 4.71 26.92
N PRO A 152 2.03 5.28 27.24
CA PRO A 152 3.11 4.58 27.95
C PRO A 152 2.66 3.96 29.28
N ALA A 153 3.23 2.84 29.68
CA ALA A 153 2.82 2.10 30.88
C ALA A 153 2.91 2.95 32.18
N ASN A 154 3.90 3.83 32.29
CA ASN A 154 4.18 4.61 33.51
C ASN A 154 3.95 6.13 33.30
N ALA A 155 2.99 6.49 32.48
CA ALA A 155 2.80 7.87 32.04
C ALA A 155 1.93 8.73 32.97
N LYS A 156 2.48 9.20 34.06
CA LYS A 156 1.90 10.38 34.69
C LYS A 156 2.34 11.63 33.92
N ASN A 157 1.39 12.31 33.24
CA ASN A 157 1.64 13.54 32.46
C ASN A 157 2.60 13.38 31.25
N ALA A 158 2.59 12.23 30.56
CA ALA A 158 3.36 12.05 29.33
C ALA A 158 3.00 13.16 28.32
N PRO A 159 3.98 13.76 27.64
CA PRO A 159 3.68 14.54 26.46
C PRO A 159 3.06 13.63 25.39
N LEU A 160 2.23 14.22 24.52
CA LEU A 160 1.55 13.49 23.45
C LEU A 160 1.86 14.10 22.11
N VAL A 161 2.00 13.28 21.09
CA VAL A 161 2.09 13.71 19.70
C VAL A 161 0.92 13.18 18.89
N VAL A 162 0.35 14.02 18.04
CA VAL A 162 -0.63 13.67 17.03
C VAL A 162 0.14 13.44 15.71
N PHE A 163 -0.09 12.32 15.07
CA PHE A 163 0.49 12.06 13.77
C PHE A 163 -0.45 12.54 12.66
N VAL A 164 0.13 13.23 11.68
CA VAL A 164 -0.57 13.70 10.49
C VAL A 164 0.17 13.17 9.25
N THR A 165 -0.56 12.43 8.44
CA THR A 165 -0.06 11.71 7.26
C THR A 165 0.32 12.65 6.12
N GLY A 166 1.07 12.12 5.16
CA GLY A 166 1.37 12.81 3.91
C GLY A 166 0.21 12.75 2.91
N SER A 167 0.45 13.25 1.70
CA SER A 167 -0.55 13.33 0.62
C SER A 167 -1.13 11.97 0.26
N GLY A 168 -2.41 11.99 -0.12
CA GLY A 168 -3.17 10.83 -0.54
C GLY A 168 -3.98 10.23 0.61
N ALA A 169 -4.66 9.13 0.32
CA ALA A 169 -5.53 8.42 1.26
C ALA A 169 -4.72 7.46 2.12
N GLN A 170 -4.34 7.87 3.31
CA GLN A 170 -3.45 7.14 4.20
C GLN A 170 -4.19 6.55 5.40
N ASN A 171 -3.81 5.33 5.79
CA ASN A 171 -4.23 4.81 7.08
C ASN A 171 -3.35 5.41 8.22
N ARG A 172 -3.76 5.22 9.45
CA ARG A 172 -3.09 5.74 10.67
C ARG A 172 -1.63 5.35 10.82
N ASP A 173 -1.17 4.33 10.10
CA ASP A 173 0.20 3.83 10.14
C ASP A 173 1.05 4.40 9.00
N GLU A 174 0.44 5.18 8.09
CA GLU A 174 1.05 5.65 6.83
C GLU A 174 1.69 4.49 6.08
N GLU A 175 0.89 3.42 5.90
CA GLU A 175 1.37 2.14 5.39
C GLU A 175 1.70 2.23 3.91
N ILE A 176 2.96 1.99 3.56
CA ILE A 176 3.43 1.92 2.18
C ILE A 176 4.34 0.70 2.01
N PHE A 177 4.09 -0.12 0.99
CA PHE A 177 4.81 -1.37 0.75
C PHE A 177 4.91 -2.26 2.00
N GLU A 178 3.84 -2.34 2.79
CA GLU A 178 3.75 -3.07 4.06
C GLU A 178 4.67 -2.52 5.18
N HIS A 179 5.35 -1.40 4.97
CA HIS A 179 5.98 -0.64 6.05
C HIS A 179 4.93 0.20 6.77
N LYS A 180 5.05 0.28 8.09
CA LYS A 180 4.16 1.04 8.96
C LYS A 180 4.95 2.08 9.75
N PRO A 181 5.49 3.13 9.10
CA PRO A 181 6.43 4.05 9.73
C PRO A 181 5.85 4.71 10.96
N PHE A 182 4.58 5.13 10.94
CA PHE A 182 3.97 5.77 12.10
C PHE A 182 3.75 4.79 13.27
N ALA A 183 3.43 3.52 12.99
CA ALA A 183 3.38 2.50 14.04
C ALA A 183 4.75 2.30 14.70
N VAL A 184 5.82 2.25 13.90
CA VAL A 184 7.20 2.08 14.39
C VAL A 184 7.63 3.26 15.26
N ILE A 185 7.36 4.49 14.81
CA ILE A 185 7.69 5.71 15.58
C ILE A 185 6.87 5.75 16.88
N ALA A 186 5.57 5.46 16.81
CA ALA A 186 4.70 5.46 17.98
C ALA A 186 5.11 4.42 19.03
N ASP A 187 5.51 3.23 18.60
CA ASP A 187 6.07 2.20 19.50
C ASP A 187 7.32 2.70 20.22
N ARG A 188 8.24 3.30 19.46
CA ARG A 188 9.48 3.85 20.03
C ARG A 188 9.21 4.99 21.02
N LEU A 189 8.30 5.88 20.67
CA LEU A 189 7.87 6.97 21.54
C LEU A 189 7.24 6.46 22.85
N ALA A 190 6.34 5.48 22.76
CA ALA A 190 5.70 4.87 23.91
C ALA A 190 6.71 4.21 24.86
N LYS A 191 7.68 3.48 24.34
CA LYS A 191 8.80 2.90 25.10
C LYS A 191 9.71 3.96 25.74
N SER A 192 9.69 5.18 25.20
CA SER A 192 10.43 6.34 25.72
C SER A 192 9.57 7.27 26.60
N GLY A 193 8.35 6.88 26.97
CA GLY A 193 7.50 7.65 27.89
C GLY A 193 6.68 8.76 27.21
N ILE A 194 6.52 8.74 25.88
CA ILE A 194 5.77 9.73 25.09
C ILE A 194 4.52 9.05 24.53
N ALA A 195 3.36 9.62 24.80
CA ALA A 195 2.08 9.18 24.24
C ALA A 195 1.94 9.61 22.77
N SER A 196 1.09 8.91 22.03
CA SER A 196 0.82 9.28 20.64
C SER A 196 -0.61 8.97 20.22
N PHE A 197 -1.13 9.74 19.29
CA PHE A 197 -2.41 9.51 18.63
C PHE A 197 -2.20 9.48 17.11
N ARG A 198 -2.65 8.41 16.47
CA ARG A 198 -2.60 8.20 15.03
C ARG A 198 -4.01 7.92 14.56
N TYR A 199 -4.47 8.56 13.50
CA TYR A 199 -5.82 8.37 12.98
C TYR A 199 -5.79 8.07 11.48
N ASP A 200 -6.79 7.34 11.01
CA ASP A 200 -6.99 7.11 9.58
C ASP A 200 -7.54 8.39 8.95
N ASP A 201 -7.06 8.74 7.78
CA ASP A 201 -7.62 9.85 7.01
C ASP A 201 -9.10 9.61 6.72
N ARG A 202 -9.83 10.68 6.41
CA ARG A 202 -11.25 10.60 6.06
C ARG A 202 -11.50 9.62 4.90
N GLY A 203 -12.50 8.77 5.06
CA GLY A 203 -12.86 7.71 4.10
C GLY A 203 -11.84 6.57 3.98
N VAL A 204 -10.90 6.46 4.93
CA VAL A 204 -9.89 5.39 4.97
C VAL A 204 -10.05 4.57 6.24
N GLY A 205 -9.75 3.29 6.18
CA GLY A 205 -9.73 2.39 7.32
C GLY A 205 -11.06 2.40 8.09
N LYS A 206 -11.02 2.90 9.34
CA LYS A 206 -12.21 3.02 10.20
C LYS A 206 -12.81 4.44 10.20
N SER A 207 -12.22 5.39 9.48
CA SER A 207 -12.70 6.75 9.38
C SER A 207 -13.80 6.88 8.33
N GLY A 208 -14.85 7.62 8.67
CA GLY A 208 -15.88 8.05 7.73
C GLY A 208 -15.49 9.31 6.96
N GLY A 209 -16.48 9.90 6.29
CA GLY A 209 -16.32 11.12 5.50
C GLY A 209 -16.13 10.86 4.01
N LYS A 210 -16.25 11.92 3.22
CA LYS A 210 -16.01 11.87 1.76
C LYS A 210 -14.50 11.82 1.48
N ARG A 211 -14.17 11.27 0.31
CA ARG A 211 -12.77 11.21 -0.18
C ARG A 211 -12.52 12.10 -1.40
N ASP A 212 -13.59 12.50 -2.07
CA ASP A 212 -13.51 13.27 -3.31
C ASP A 212 -13.37 14.77 -3.01
N ASP A 213 -12.63 15.47 -3.83
CA ASP A 213 -12.43 16.94 -3.80
C ASP A 213 -11.88 17.46 -2.47
N LEU A 214 -10.97 16.69 -1.85
CA LEU A 214 -10.34 17.08 -0.59
C LEU A 214 -9.11 17.98 -0.85
N THR A 215 -8.98 18.97 0.02
CA THR A 215 -7.85 19.90 0.02
C THR A 215 -7.02 19.74 1.28
N THR A 216 -5.82 20.28 1.29
CA THR A 216 -4.96 20.39 2.48
C THR A 216 -5.70 21.05 3.66
N ASP A 217 -6.66 21.99 3.38
CA ASP A 217 -7.45 22.62 4.42
C ASP A 217 -8.42 21.68 5.13
N ASP A 218 -8.98 20.70 4.42
CA ASP A 218 -9.85 19.70 5.02
C ASP A 218 -9.08 18.79 5.97
N PHE A 219 -7.89 18.35 5.58
CA PHE A 219 -6.99 17.58 6.44
C PHE A 219 -6.45 18.41 7.62
N ARG A 220 -6.20 19.73 7.42
CA ARG A 220 -5.86 20.65 8.49
C ARG A 220 -6.97 20.71 9.54
N GLN A 221 -8.23 20.80 9.10
CA GLN A 221 -9.38 20.82 9.99
C GLN A 221 -9.52 19.50 10.77
N ASP A 222 -9.28 18.36 10.12
CA ASP A 222 -9.26 17.05 10.82
C ASP A 222 -8.19 17.01 11.89
N ALA A 223 -6.97 17.44 11.59
CA ALA A 223 -5.87 17.47 12.55
C ALA A 223 -6.18 18.42 13.74
N LEU A 224 -6.79 19.57 13.46
CA LEU A 224 -7.25 20.52 14.48
C LEU A 224 -8.30 19.90 15.40
N CYS A 225 -9.30 19.19 14.85
CA CYS A 225 -10.33 18.50 15.62
C CYS A 225 -9.74 17.37 16.48
N ALA A 226 -8.74 16.63 15.96
CA ALA A 226 -8.01 15.64 16.75
C ALA A 226 -7.30 16.27 17.97
N VAL A 227 -6.60 17.39 17.78
CA VAL A 227 -5.95 18.14 18.88
C VAL A 227 -6.97 18.63 19.90
N LYS A 228 -8.07 19.24 19.46
CA LYS A 228 -9.16 19.72 20.33
C LYS A 228 -9.75 18.59 21.17
N MET A 229 -10.04 17.44 20.54
CA MET A 229 -10.56 16.26 21.24
C MET A 229 -9.61 15.78 22.34
N LEU A 230 -8.32 15.66 22.04
CA LEU A 230 -7.31 15.22 23.00
C LEU A 230 -7.11 16.22 24.15
N ARG A 231 -7.21 17.52 23.86
CA ARG A 231 -7.22 18.57 24.89
C ARG A 231 -8.43 18.45 25.80
N ALA A 232 -9.62 18.31 25.25
CA ALA A 232 -10.86 18.16 25.99
C ALA A 232 -10.87 16.91 26.89
N LYS A 233 -10.27 15.81 26.42
CA LYS A 233 -10.07 14.57 27.19
C LYS A 233 -9.02 14.72 28.31
N GLY A 234 -8.21 15.74 28.27
CA GLY A 234 -7.15 15.95 29.29
C GLY A 234 -6.04 14.88 29.26
N VAL A 235 -5.81 14.26 28.12
CA VAL A 235 -4.88 13.12 27.97
C VAL A 235 -3.43 13.55 28.28
N ALA A 236 -3.06 14.77 27.91
CA ALA A 236 -1.71 15.29 28.13
C ALA A 236 -1.70 16.80 28.35
N LYS A 237 -0.72 17.28 29.16
CA LYS A 237 -0.49 18.72 29.33
C LYS A 237 0.19 19.36 28.14
N LYS A 238 1.08 18.63 27.47
CA LYS A 238 1.80 19.06 26.24
C LYS A 238 1.38 18.20 25.08
N ILE A 239 0.85 18.82 24.03
CA ILE A 239 0.49 18.17 22.78
C ILE A 239 1.32 18.79 21.68
N GLY A 240 1.97 17.95 20.88
CA GLY A 240 2.66 18.33 19.65
C GLY A 240 2.06 17.62 18.45
N ILE A 241 2.51 17.98 17.26
CA ILE A 241 2.15 17.33 16.01
C ILE A 241 3.43 16.82 15.34
N ILE A 242 3.41 15.56 14.91
CA ILE A 242 4.37 15.01 13.95
C ILE A 242 3.65 14.94 12.60
N GLY A 243 4.13 15.65 11.60
CA GLY A 243 3.58 15.60 10.25
C GLY A 243 4.62 15.15 9.23
N HIS A 244 4.23 14.25 8.34
CA HIS A 244 5.08 13.80 7.24
C HIS A 244 4.64 14.45 5.93
N SER A 245 5.59 14.94 5.13
CA SER A 245 5.31 15.53 3.82
C SER A 245 4.22 16.63 3.93
N GLU A 246 3.06 16.50 3.28
CA GLU A 246 1.92 17.41 3.42
C GLU A 246 1.47 17.56 4.87
N GLY A 247 1.51 16.47 5.67
CA GLY A 247 1.22 16.55 7.10
C GLY A 247 2.15 17.46 7.87
N GLY A 248 3.39 17.66 7.40
CA GLY A 248 4.31 18.67 7.94
C GLY A 248 3.83 20.09 7.68
N LEU A 249 3.30 20.38 6.49
CA LEU A 249 2.65 21.65 6.17
C LEU A 249 1.41 21.85 7.07
N ILE A 250 0.58 20.85 7.18
CA ILE A 250 -0.60 20.87 8.06
C ILE A 250 -0.21 21.15 9.52
N ALA A 251 0.87 20.56 10.01
CA ALA A 251 1.37 20.80 11.37
C ALA A 251 1.74 22.28 11.57
N TYR A 252 2.37 22.93 10.59
CA TYR A 252 2.65 24.37 10.64
C TYR A 252 1.36 25.20 10.68
N MET A 253 0.38 24.86 9.83
CA MET A 253 -0.90 25.56 9.75
C MET A 253 -1.66 25.49 11.07
N VAL A 254 -1.83 24.27 11.64
CA VAL A 254 -2.53 24.07 12.93
C VAL A 254 -1.81 24.75 14.07
N ALA A 255 -0.48 24.66 14.14
CA ALA A 255 0.28 25.32 15.21
C ALA A 255 0.22 26.85 15.12
N GLY A 256 0.20 27.41 13.92
CA GLY A 256 0.02 28.84 13.67
C GLY A 256 -1.36 29.35 14.06
N GLU A 257 -2.41 28.57 13.81
CA GLU A 257 -3.79 28.89 14.13
C GLU A 257 -4.08 28.70 15.64
N GLN A 258 -3.52 27.66 16.26
CA GLN A 258 -3.78 27.29 17.65
C GLN A 258 -2.50 27.19 18.51
N PRO A 259 -1.76 28.30 18.66
CA PRO A 259 -0.46 28.28 19.36
C PRO A 259 -0.57 27.95 20.86
N LYS A 260 -1.77 28.00 21.43
CA LYS A 260 -2.01 27.60 22.83
C LYS A 260 -2.24 26.10 22.97
N ASP A 261 -2.76 25.46 21.94
CA ASP A 261 -3.13 24.04 21.95
C ASP A 261 -2.02 23.14 21.42
N VAL A 262 -1.17 23.63 20.52
CA VAL A 262 -0.01 22.93 19.98
C VAL A 262 1.26 23.51 20.57
N ASN A 263 1.98 22.71 21.37
CA ASN A 263 3.16 23.17 22.11
C ASN A 263 4.47 23.02 21.31
N PHE A 264 4.50 22.09 20.36
CA PHE A 264 5.65 21.85 19.47
C PHE A 264 5.21 21.09 18.22
N ILE A 265 6.03 21.16 17.20
CA ILE A 265 5.86 20.38 15.97
C ILE A 265 7.15 19.67 15.60
N ILE A 266 7.01 18.54 14.91
CA ILE A 266 8.09 17.79 14.30
C ILE A 266 7.69 17.59 12.84
N SER A 267 8.44 18.18 11.92
CA SER A 267 8.21 18.07 10.48
C SER A 267 9.15 17.02 9.89
N LEU A 268 8.58 15.97 9.36
CA LEU A 268 9.28 14.91 8.65
C LEU A 268 9.14 15.18 7.15
N ALA A 269 10.16 15.77 6.53
CA ALA A 269 10.15 16.15 5.12
C ALA A 269 8.96 17.04 4.70
N GLY A 270 8.43 17.83 5.63
CA GLY A 270 7.33 18.77 5.35
C GLY A 270 7.83 19.98 4.55
N PRO A 271 7.08 20.39 3.51
CA PRO A 271 7.45 21.56 2.72
C PRO A 271 7.28 22.85 3.51
N ALA A 272 8.22 23.77 3.30
CA ALA A 272 8.18 25.13 3.83
C ALA A 272 8.05 26.19 2.71
N LEU A 273 7.55 25.76 1.57
CA LEU A 273 7.28 26.56 0.39
C LEU A 273 5.80 26.48 0.03
N ASP A 274 5.34 27.41 -0.76
CA ASP A 274 3.98 27.34 -1.33
C ASP A 274 3.80 26.10 -2.23
N GLY A 275 2.56 25.63 -2.36
CA GLY A 275 2.23 24.37 -3.04
C GLY A 275 2.69 24.34 -4.50
N GLU A 276 2.57 25.45 -5.23
CA GLU A 276 3.00 25.55 -6.63
C GLU A 276 4.51 25.32 -6.76
N LYS A 277 5.31 25.95 -5.90
CA LYS A 277 6.76 25.74 -5.90
C LYS A 277 7.14 24.33 -5.52
N VAL A 278 6.46 23.74 -4.53
CA VAL A 278 6.70 22.34 -4.14
C VAL A 278 6.42 21.41 -5.30
N MET A 279 5.25 21.52 -5.94
CA MET A 279 4.87 20.68 -7.06
C MET A 279 5.85 20.86 -8.24
N THR A 280 6.20 22.08 -8.58
CA THR A 280 7.18 22.38 -9.64
C THR A 280 8.53 21.73 -9.37
N LEU A 281 9.04 21.81 -8.13
CA LEU A 281 10.31 21.19 -7.75
C LEU A 281 10.26 19.67 -7.80
N GLN A 282 9.17 19.06 -7.31
CA GLN A 282 9.00 17.60 -7.34
C GLN A 282 8.94 17.09 -8.78
N ILE A 283 8.18 17.74 -9.64
CA ILE A 283 8.04 17.34 -11.03
C ILE A 283 9.37 17.49 -11.78
N ASN A 284 10.05 18.61 -11.62
CA ASN A 284 11.37 18.78 -12.24
C ASN A 284 12.36 17.68 -11.80
N LYS A 285 12.38 17.33 -10.52
CA LYS A 285 13.20 16.21 -10.00
C LYS A 285 12.81 14.87 -10.61
N THR A 286 11.52 14.63 -10.78
CA THR A 286 11.02 13.40 -11.40
C THR A 286 11.42 13.33 -12.88
N VAL A 287 11.30 14.42 -13.61
CA VAL A 287 11.75 14.54 -15.01
C VAL A 287 13.26 14.29 -15.11
N ASP A 288 14.07 14.95 -14.27
CA ASP A 288 15.51 14.75 -14.24
C ASP A 288 15.89 13.27 -14.01
N PHE A 289 15.21 12.64 -13.05
CA PHE A 289 15.44 11.23 -12.76
C PHE A 289 15.07 10.33 -13.94
N ALA A 290 13.91 10.57 -14.57
CA ALA A 290 13.46 9.80 -15.72
C ALA A 290 14.42 9.96 -16.92
N LEU A 291 14.85 11.17 -17.22
CA LEU A 291 15.81 11.45 -18.31
C LEU A 291 17.16 10.81 -18.05
N LYS A 292 17.65 10.84 -16.80
CA LYS A 292 18.86 10.14 -16.39
C LYS A 292 18.72 8.62 -16.61
N LYS A 293 17.57 8.04 -16.25
CA LYS A 293 17.30 6.61 -16.46
C LYS A 293 17.28 6.24 -17.94
N VAL A 294 16.71 7.08 -18.81
CA VAL A 294 16.75 6.88 -20.25
C VAL A 294 18.20 6.79 -20.74
N THR A 295 19.05 7.75 -20.33
CA THR A 295 20.47 7.73 -20.69
C THR A 295 21.18 6.46 -20.19
N GLU A 296 20.98 6.08 -18.93
CA GLU A 296 21.60 4.89 -18.33
C GLU A 296 21.17 3.59 -19.02
N THR A 297 19.89 3.50 -19.46
CA THR A 297 19.32 2.26 -20.00
C THR A 297 19.57 2.11 -21.50
N THR A 298 19.51 3.22 -22.24
CA THR A 298 19.59 3.18 -23.72
C THR A 298 20.94 3.63 -24.28
N GLY A 299 21.79 4.26 -23.45
CA GLY A 299 23.02 4.93 -23.92
C GLY A 299 22.75 6.21 -24.71
N MET A 300 21.46 6.63 -24.85
CA MET A 300 21.09 7.80 -25.64
C MET A 300 21.36 9.09 -24.84
N ALA A 301 22.06 10.04 -25.47
CA ALA A 301 22.25 11.36 -24.87
C ALA A 301 20.93 12.14 -24.84
N VAL A 302 20.58 12.66 -23.69
CA VAL A 302 19.41 13.53 -23.52
C VAL A 302 19.76 14.93 -24.03
N THR A 303 19.04 15.38 -25.06
CA THR A 303 19.23 16.74 -25.62
C THR A 303 18.49 17.79 -24.79
N ASP A 304 18.86 19.07 -24.95
CA ASP A 304 18.16 20.16 -24.27
C ASP A 304 16.72 20.31 -24.76
N GLU A 305 16.43 19.98 -26.01
CA GLU A 305 15.07 19.93 -26.57
C GLU A 305 14.22 18.85 -25.88
N MET A 306 14.76 17.67 -25.67
CA MET A 306 14.07 16.58 -24.91
C MET A 306 13.77 17.02 -23.49
N LYS A 307 14.71 17.69 -22.81
CA LYS A 307 14.48 18.26 -21.47
C LYS A 307 13.35 19.27 -21.47
N GLN A 308 13.43 20.26 -22.36
CA GLN A 308 12.43 21.31 -22.50
C GLN A 308 11.03 20.75 -22.75
N THR A 309 10.92 19.77 -23.65
CA THR A 309 9.65 19.10 -23.94
C THR A 309 9.10 18.38 -22.72
N ALA A 310 9.95 17.63 -21.99
CA ALA A 310 9.53 16.91 -20.80
C ALA A 310 9.09 17.85 -19.66
N TYR A 311 9.82 18.95 -19.43
CA TYR A 311 9.42 19.95 -18.44
C TYR A 311 8.13 20.68 -18.83
N SER A 312 7.95 21.02 -20.10
CA SER A 312 6.74 21.69 -20.57
C SER A 312 5.51 20.80 -20.44
N ALA A 313 5.61 19.52 -20.80
CA ALA A 313 4.54 18.54 -20.61
C ALA A 313 4.18 18.38 -19.12
N SER A 314 5.19 18.23 -18.27
CA SER A 314 5.00 18.10 -16.83
C SER A 314 4.44 19.36 -16.18
N ARG A 315 4.81 20.57 -16.67
CA ARG A 315 4.24 21.82 -16.20
C ARG A 315 2.76 21.95 -16.55
N ALA A 316 2.35 21.53 -17.74
CA ALA A 316 0.94 21.52 -18.14
C ALA A 316 0.08 20.65 -17.22
N ASP A 317 0.63 19.52 -16.73
CA ASP A 317 -0.04 18.67 -15.74
C ASP A 317 -0.18 19.36 -14.37
N VAL A 318 0.85 20.10 -13.92
CA VAL A 318 0.76 20.93 -12.70
C VAL A 318 -0.33 22.00 -12.84
N ASP A 319 -0.31 22.73 -13.93
CA ASP A 319 -1.26 23.83 -14.15
C ASP A 319 -2.70 23.30 -14.18
N LYS A 320 -2.91 22.10 -14.72
CA LYS A 320 -4.21 21.41 -14.69
C LYS A 320 -4.62 21.00 -13.27
N GLN A 321 -3.69 20.51 -12.46
CA GLN A 321 -3.97 20.12 -11.07
C GLN A 321 -4.21 21.33 -10.17
N LEU A 322 -3.56 22.47 -10.44
CA LEU A 322 -3.78 23.71 -9.69
C LEU A 322 -5.10 24.43 -10.08
N ALA A 323 -5.66 24.10 -11.25
CA ALA A 323 -6.91 24.68 -11.73
C ALA A 323 -8.16 23.86 -11.35
N SER A 324 -7.98 22.63 -10.86
CA SER A 324 -9.04 21.74 -10.37
C SER A 324 -9.31 21.96 -8.89
#